data_56eec2e1816d0a7ad7a31ccb44dbc779
#
_entry.id   56eec2e1816d0a7ad7a31ccb44dbc779
#
_cell.length_a   1.000
_cell.length_b   1.000
_cell.length_c   1.000
_cell.angle_alpha   90.00
_cell.angle_beta   90.00
_cell.angle_gamma   90.00
#
_symmetry.space_group_name_H-M   'P 1'
#
loop_
_entity.id
_entity.type
_entity.pdbx_description
1 polymer ?
#
loop_
_entity_poly.entity_id
_entity_poly.type
_entity_poly.pdbx_seq_one_letter_code
_entity_poly.pdbx_strand_id
1 'polypeptide(L)'
;TVAGKPVLRKHLTIVLTSDHGGSGTGHADATVREHYRVPFLTWGDGVDAEDLYALNPTYKKPRRKRPGYGAARQPVRNGDVANLALSLLGLRAIPGSTIGTDQDLVLTADAGG
;
A
#
# COMPACT_ATOMS: atom_id res chain seq x y z
N THR A 1 -15.34 16.77 8.05
CA THR A 1 -14.56 15.63 7.52
C THR A 1 -14.49 15.66 6.00
N VAL A 2 -13.47 15.04 5.43
CA VAL A 2 -13.32 14.93 3.97
C VAL A 2 -14.52 14.22 3.35
N ALA A 3 -15.01 13.16 3.98
CA ALA A 3 -16.16 12.39 3.50
C ALA A 3 -17.44 13.21 3.42
N GLY A 4 -17.59 14.24 4.27
CA GLY A 4 -18.72 15.16 4.26
C GLY A 4 -18.60 16.34 3.28
N LYS A 5 -17.49 16.44 2.53
CA LYS A 5 -17.21 17.52 1.58
C LYS A 5 -17.24 16.98 0.14
N PRO A 6 -18.34 17.17 -0.64
CA PRO A 6 -18.46 16.57 -1.98
C PRO A 6 -17.33 16.91 -2.93
N VAL A 7 -16.81 18.13 -2.90
CA VAL A 7 -15.69 18.56 -3.75
C VAL A 7 -14.42 17.81 -3.41
N LEU A 8 -14.09 17.67 -2.13
CA LEU A 8 -12.91 16.93 -1.68
C LEU A 8 -13.02 15.44 -2.01
N ARG A 9 -14.20 14.86 -1.85
CA ARG A 9 -14.44 13.44 -2.23
C ARG A 9 -14.14 13.14 -3.69
N LYS A 10 -14.40 14.08 -4.58
CA LYS A 10 -14.16 13.91 -6.03
C LYS A 10 -12.71 14.11 -6.45
N HIS A 11 -11.89 14.73 -5.62
CA HIS A 11 -10.53 15.14 -5.98
C HIS A 11 -9.46 14.68 -5.00
N LEU A 12 -9.83 13.86 -4.04
CA LEU A 12 -8.90 13.40 -2.99
C LEU A 12 -8.84 11.89 -2.92
N THR A 13 -7.64 11.36 -2.98
CA THR A 13 -7.34 9.97 -2.65
C THR A 13 -6.47 9.94 -1.40
N ILE A 14 -6.84 9.11 -0.43
CA ILE A 14 -6.09 8.94 0.81
C ILE A 14 -5.46 7.56 0.81
N VAL A 15 -4.17 7.50 1.09
CA VAL A 15 -3.43 6.27 1.39
C VAL A 15 -2.90 6.39 2.81
N LEU A 16 -3.25 5.45 3.66
CA LEU A 16 -2.87 5.44 5.06
C LEU A 16 -2.14 4.14 5.39
N THR A 17 -0.99 4.28 6.01
CA THR A 17 -0.23 3.17 6.55
C THR A 17 0.49 3.60 7.83
N SER A 18 1.28 2.72 8.42
CA SER A 18 2.17 3.06 9.53
C SER A 18 3.62 2.70 9.19
N ASP A 19 4.55 3.29 9.92
CA ASP A 19 5.98 3.02 9.77
C ASP A 19 6.34 1.60 10.25
N HIS A 20 5.71 1.15 11.32
CA HIS A 20 5.89 -0.19 11.90
C HIS A 20 4.64 -0.61 12.69
N GLY A 21 4.57 -1.88 13.08
CA GLY A 21 3.65 -2.39 14.08
C GLY A 21 4.26 -2.31 15.47
N GLY A 22 3.80 -3.14 16.40
CA GLY A 22 4.34 -3.19 17.74
C GLY A 22 3.64 -4.21 18.63
N SER A 23 4.31 -4.58 19.71
CA SER A 23 3.73 -5.40 20.78
C SER A 23 4.32 -4.97 22.13
N GLY A 24 3.47 -4.78 23.14
CA GLY A 24 3.90 -4.21 24.40
C GLY A 24 4.56 -2.84 24.18
N THR A 25 5.82 -2.70 24.61
CA THR A 25 6.64 -1.51 24.38
C THR A 25 7.65 -1.65 23.24
N GLY A 26 7.67 -2.81 22.57
CA GLY A 26 8.63 -3.11 21.51
C GLY A 26 8.05 -2.95 20.11
N HIS A 27 8.91 -2.63 19.15
CA HIS A 27 8.51 -2.49 17.74
C HIS A 27 9.64 -2.77 16.74
N ALA A 28 10.84 -3.06 17.22
CA ALA A 28 12.04 -3.11 16.37
C ALA A 28 12.47 -4.52 15.95
N ASP A 29 11.82 -5.57 16.43
CA ASP A 29 12.19 -6.94 16.11
C ASP A 29 11.49 -7.43 14.84
N ALA A 30 12.26 -7.53 13.75
CA ALA A 30 11.76 -7.94 12.45
C ALA A 30 11.36 -9.43 12.39
N THR A 31 11.58 -10.21 13.43
CA THR A 31 11.13 -11.60 13.55
C THR A 31 9.76 -11.71 14.22
N VAL A 32 9.33 -10.66 14.91
CA VAL A 32 8.04 -10.59 15.59
C VAL A 32 6.97 -10.06 14.63
N ARG A 33 5.96 -10.87 14.37
CA ARG A 33 4.90 -10.57 13.42
C ARG A 33 4.22 -9.22 13.70
N GLU A 34 3.90 -8.96 14.95
CA GLU A 34 3.23 -7.74 15.37
C GLU A 34 4.07 -6.49 15.12
N HIS A 35 5.41 -6.62 15.02
CA HIS A 35 6.31 -5.50 14.77
C HIS A 35 6.37 -5.10 13.29
N TYR A 36 6.24 -6.06 12.36
CA TYR A 36 6.29 -5.77 10.91
C TYR A 36 4.92 -5.75 10.23
N ARG A 37 3.86 -6.10 10.92
CA ARG A 37 2.51 -6.07 10.37
C ARG A 37 1.91 -4.68 10.51
N VAL A 38 1.59 -4.06 9.38
CA VAL A 38 1.06 -2.69 9.33
C VAL A 38 -0.27 -2.66 8.58
N PRO A 39 -1.16 -1.70 8.87
CA PRO A 39 -2.31 -1.44 8.01
C PRO A 39 -1.86 -0.80 6.70
N PHE A 40 -2.65 -1.01 5.65
CA PHE A 40 -2.53 -0.29 4.40
C PHE A 40 -3.95 -0.07 3.88
N LEU A 41 -4.42 1.16 4.01
CA LEU A 41 -5.81 1.53 3.72
C LEU A 41 -5.83 2.59 2.63
N THR A 42 -6.80 2.46 1.73
CA THR A 42 -6.98 3.41 0.63
C THR A 42 -8.44 3.83 0.58
N TRP A 43 -8.67 5.10 0.26
CA TRP A 43 -10.00 5.67 0.19
C TRP A 43 -10.00 6.89 -0.74
N GLY A 44 -11.10 7.09 -1.45
CA GLY A 44 -11.32 8.31 -2.19
C GLY A 44 -11.65 8.08 -3.66
N ASP A 45 -11.44 9.11 -4.44
CA ASP A 45 -11.69 9.08 -5.88
C ASP A 45 -10.80 8.05 -6.58
N GLY A 46 -11.39 7.25 -7.47
CA GLY A 46 -10.65 6.20 -8.19
C GLY A 46 -10.22 5.02 -7.32
N VAL A 47 -10.81 4.85 -6.12
CA VAL A 47 -10.51 3.74 -5.22
C VAL A 47 -11.73 2.85 -5.07
N ASP A 48 -11.57 1.56 -5.39
CA ASP A 48 -12.61 0.58 -5.18
C ASP A 48 -12.67 0.15 -3.70
N ALA A 49 -13.88 -0.09 -3.21
CA ALA A 49 -14.11 -0.67 -1.88
C ALA A 49 -13.87 -2.18 -1.93
N GLU A 50 -12.62 -2.58 -2.08
CA GLU A 50 -12.22 -3.97 -2.29
C GLU A 50 -10.90 -4.28 -1.54
N ASP A 51 -10.63 -5.56 -1.29
CA ASP A 51 -9.34 -6.02 -0.78
C ASP A 51 -8.25 -5.72 -1.82
N LEU A 52 -7.21 -5.00 -1.42
CA LEU A 52 -6.08 -4.66 -2.30
C LEU A 52 -5.42 -5.89 -2.93
N TYR A 53 -5.40 -7.01 -2.24
CA TYR A 53 -4.84 -8.24 -2.81
C TYR A 53 -5.75 -8.89 -3.86
N ALA A 54 -7.06 -8.66 -3.77
CA ALA A 54 -7.99 -9.06 -4.83
C ALA A 54 -7.76 -8.23 -6.10
N LEU A 55 -7.51 -6.93 -5.94
CA LEU A 55 -7.18 -6.03 -7.05
C LEU A 55 -5.77 -6.26 -7.61
N ASN A 56 -4.86 -6.80 -6.80
CA ASN A 56 -3.43 -6.92 -7.13
C ASN A 56 -2.94 -8.37 -6.93
N PRO A 57 -3.32 -9.31 -7.82
CA PRO A 57 -2.99 -10.72 -7.63
C PRO A 57 -1.49 -11.04 -7.77
N THR A 58 -0.69 -10.14 -8.30
CA THR A 58 0.77 -10.29 -8.38
C THR A 58 1.45 -10.04 -7.03
N TYR A 59 0.76 -9.36 -6.10
CA TYR A 59 1.25 -9.18 -4.74
C TYR A 59 0.90 -10.38 -3.88
N LYS A 60 1.78 -10.74 -2.95
CA LYS A 60 1.63 -11.89 -2.07
C LYS A 60 0.91 -11.50 -0.79
N LYS A 61 -0.36 -11.86 -0.63
CA LYS A 61 -1.07 -11.66 0.63
C LYS A 61 -0.35 -12.44 1.75
N PRO A 62 0.22 -11.78 2.75
CA PRO A 62 0.91 -12.46 3.84
C PRO A 62 -0.11 -13.17 4.73
N ARG A 63 0.22 -14.39 5.14
CA ARG A 63 -0.62 -15.15 6.08
C ARG A 63 -0.04 -15.05 7.49
N ARG A 64 0.78 -16.04 7.88
CA ARG A 64 1.39 -16.10 9.21
C ARG A 64 2.77 -15.45 9.26
N LYS A 65 3.52 -15.51 8.15
CA LYS A 65 4.87 -14.96 8.05
C LYS A 65 4.97 -14.12 6.79
N ARG A 66 5.76 -13.07 6.86
CA ARG A 66 6.17 -12.35 5.66
C ARG A 66 7.09 -13.23 4.82
N PRO A 67 7.11 -13.10 3.50
CA PRO A 67 8.14 -13.73 2.68
C PRO A 67 9.50 -13.10 2.97
N GLY A 68 10.57 -13.80 2.58
CA GLY A 68 11.91 -13.20 2.61
C GLY A 68 11.99 -11.99 1.66
N TYR A 69 12.92 -11.09 1.94
CA TYR A 69 13.11 -9.88 1.13
C TYR A 69 13.50 -10.16 -0.32
N GLY A 70 14.12 -11.30 -0.58
CA GLY A 70 14.48 -11.74 -1.95
C GLY A 70 13.39 -12.54 -2.68
N ALA A 71 12.23 -12.73 -2.07
CA ALA A 71 11.14 -13.47 -2.73
C ALA A 71 10.62 -12.71 -3.94
N ALA A 72 10.33 -13.43 -5.03
CA ALA A 72 9.84 -12.84 -6.27
C ALA A 72 8.50 -12.12 -6.10
N ARG A 73 7.65 -12.61 -5.19
CA ARG A 73 6.37 -11.97 -4.86
C ARG A 73 6.44 -11.40 -3.44
N GLN A 74 6.27 -10.11 -3.35
CA GLN A 74 6.24 -9.37 -2.09
C GLN A 74 4.81 -8.97 -1.72
N PRO A 75 4.50 -8.78 -0.43
CA PRO A 75 3.25 -8.15 -0.02
C PRO A 75 3.26 -6.65 -0.36
N VAL A 76 2.11 -6.01 -0.22
CA VAL A 76 2.05 -4.55 -0.16
C VAL A 76 2.75 -4.11 1.11
N ARG A 77 3.66 -3.16 0.98
CA ARG A 77 4.52 -2.67 2.08
C ARG A 77 4.29 -1.18 2.30
N ASN A 78 4.60 -0.69 3.50
CA ASN A 78 4.55 0.74 3.76
C ASN A 78 5.42 1.55 2.79
N GLY A 79 6.54 0.98 2.34
CA GLY A 79 7.40 1.60 1.33
C GLY A 79 6.76 1.76 -0.06
N ASP A 80 5.66 1.07 -0.34
CA ASP A 80 4.94 1.24 -1.61
C ASP A 80 4.20 2.58 -1.72
N VAL A 81 3.95 3.27 -0.60
CA VAL A 81 3.15 4.50 -0.57
C VAL A 81 3.69 5.58 -1.49
N ALA A 82 5.01 5.80 -1.49
CA ALA A 82 5.62 6.91 -2.24
C ALA A 82 5.41 6.75 -3.75
N ASN A 83 5.78 5.61 -4.31
CA ASN A 83 5.62 5.38 -5.75
C ASN A 83 4.16 5.17 -6.16
N LEU A 84 3.32 4.66 -5.26
CA LEU A 84 1.88 4.64 -5.46
C LEU A 84 1.31 6.06 -5.58
N ALA A 85 1.65 6.95 -4.67
CA ALA A 85 1.20 8.34 -4.70
C ALA A 85 1.63 9.03 -6.00
N LEU A 86 2.87 8.80 -6.44
CA LEU A 86 3.36 9.35 -7.70
C LEU A 86 2.60 8.78 -8.90
N SER A 87 2.30 7.49 -8.93
CA SER A 87 1.53 6.89 -10.02
C SER A 87 0.11 7.45 -10.10
N LEU A 88 -0.53 7.69 -8.95
CA LEU A 88 -1.85 8.31 -8.90
C LEU A 88 -1.84 9.75 -9.43
N LEU A 89 -0.71 10.42 -9.36
CA LEU A 89 -0.49 11.76 -9.91
C LEU A 89 0.01 11.75 -11.37
N GLY A 90 0.17 10.58 -11.98
CA GLY A 90 0.72 10.45 -13.33
C GLY A 90 2.22 10.72 -13.41
N LEU A 91 2.93 10.63 -12.29
CA LEU A 91 4.37 10.87 -12.21
C LEU A 91 5.15 9.56 -12.17
N ARG A 92 6.40 9.60 -12.59
CA ARG A 92 7.30 8.44 -12.58
C ARG A 92 7.72 8.09 -11.15
N ALA A 93 8.17 6.85 -10.98
CA ALA A 93 8.77 6.39 -9.72
C ALA A 93 9.99 7.23 -9.36
N ILE A 94 10.26 7.30 -8.06
CA ILE A 94 11.43 8.01 -7.53
C ILE A 94 12.71 7.37 -8.07
N PRO A 95 13.61 8.13 -8.70
CA PRO A 95 14.88 7.59 -9.16
C PRO A 95 15.68 6.96 -8.01
N GLY A 96 16.15 5.73 -8.22
CA GLY A 96 16.90 4.99 -7.20
C GLY A 96 16.06 4.30 -6.13
N SER A 97 14.74 4.45 -6.17
CA SER A 97 13.85 3.69 -5.27
C SER A 97 13.89 2.19 -5.60
N THR A 98 13.62 1.35 -4.61
CA THR A 98 13.66 -0.11 -4.74
C THR A 98 12.31 -0.79 -4.46
N ILE A 99 11.33 -0.03 -3.99
CA ILE A 99 10.00 -0.54 -3.65
C ILE A 99 8.96 0.14 -4.53
N GLY A 100 8.11 -0.66 -5.18
CA GLY A 100 7.04 -0.16 -6.03
C GLY A 100 7.52 0.59 -7.28
N THR A 101 8.73 0.29 -7.75
CA THR A 101 9.35 0.99 -8.91
C THR A 101 8.61 0.75 -10.21
N ASP A 102 7.96 -0.40 -10.37
CA ASP A 102 7.16 -0.73 -11.55
C ASP A 102 5.80 -0.01 -11.55
N GLN A 103 5.43 0.59 -10.43
CA GLN A 103 4.16 1.32 -10.26
C GLN A 103 2.94 0.50 -10.69
N ASP A 104 2.96 -0.79 -10.39
CA ASP A 104 1.94 -1.77 -10.78
C ASP A 104 0.87 -2.02 -9.70
N LEU A 105 1.00 -1.37 -8.54
CA LEU A 105 -0.03 -1.42 -7.48
C LEU A 105 -1.22 -0.55 -7.89
N VAL A 106 -2.39 -1.17 -8.03
CA VAL A 106 -3.61 -0.50 -8.46
C VAL A 106 -4.66 -0.44 -7.34
N LEU A 107 -5.49 0.59 -7.36
CA LEU A 107 -6.53 0.83 -6.36
C LEU A 107 -7.95 0.61 -6.93
N THR A 108 -8.05 0.26 -8.19
CA THR A 108 -9.32 0.01 -8.88
C THR A 108 -9.15 -1.08 -9.92
N ALA A 109 -10.20 -1.85 -10.16
CA ALA A 109 -10.21 -2.87 -11.21
C ALA A 109 -10.09 -2.27 -12.62
N ASP A 110 -10.44 -1.01 -12.80
CA ASP A 110 -10.39 -0.32 -14.09
C ASP A 110 -9.00 0.22 -14.44
N ALA A 111 -8.05 0.21 -13.49
CA ALA A 111 -6.72 0.80 -13.67
C ALA A 111 -5.85 0.09 -14.70
N GLY A 112 -6.16 -1.17 -15.04
CA GLY A 112 -5.44 -1.94 -16.04
C GLY A 112 -6.03 -1.87 -17.45
N GLY A 113 -7.08 -1.08 -17.59
CA GLY A 113 -7.82 -0.97 -18.86
C GLY A 113 -7.18 -0.09 -19.91
#